data_53551e00f329a5b91e241aeddede3290
#
_entry.id   53551e00f329a5b91e241aeddede3290
#
_cell.length_a   1.000
_cell.length_b   1.000
_cell.length_c   1.000
_cell.angle_alpha   90.00
_cell.angle_beta   90.00
_cell.angle_gamma   90.00
#
_symmetry.space_group_name_H-M   'P 1'
#
loop_
_entity.id
_entity.type
_entity.pdbx_description
1 polymer ?
#
loop_
_entity_poly.entity_id
_entity_poly.type
_entity_poly.pdbx_seq_one_letter_code
_entity_poly.pdbx_strand_id
1 'polypeptide(L)'
;TMVGRLAREKRQDLILRAVRKSKYADRIQVVFAGKGPLEGWYRRIGKRLTNPPMFVYLNQQDLLSLLRQTDLYVHASDMESEAISCIEAFATGLVPVISDSRKSATRQFALDERSLFKAGNSDDLAAKIDYWLDHPAEKQRMERAYAQQGLDYTLEASVRKCVEMFTEAMANA
;
A
#
# COMPACT_ATOMS: atom_id res chain seq x y z
N THR A 1 3.28 -5.66 -3.92
CA THR A 1 4.10 -4.46 -4.23
C THR A 1 3.98 -3.42 -3.12
N MET A 2 5.05 -2.65 -2.89
CA MET A 2 5.03 -1.40 -2.11
C MET A 2 5.77 -0.31 -2.88
N VAL A 3 5.19 0.88 -2.97
CA VAL A 3 5.77 2.05 -3.62
C VAL A 3 6.21 3.06 -2.56
N GLY A 4 7.43 3.59 -2.68
CA GLY A 4 7.91 4.63 -1.81
C GLY A 4 9.41 4.59 -1.56
N ARG A 5 9.92 5.62 -0.88
CA ARG A 5 11.33 5.73 -0.52
C ARG A 5 11.77 4.53 0.33
N LEU A 6 12.94 3.99 0.06
CA LEU A 6 13.52 2.90 0.85
C LEU A 6 14.18 3.47 2.11
N ALA A 7 13.37 3.75 3.12
CA ALA A 7 13.75 4.45 4.34
C ALA A 7 13.09 3.81 5.58
N ARG A 8 13.57 4.17 6.76
CA ARG A 8 13.20 3.52 8.01
C ARG A 8 11.71 3.63 8.33
N GLU A 9 11.13 4.79 8.09
CA GLU A 9 9.72 5.09 8.34
C GLU A 9 8.76 4.32 7.43
N LYS A 10 9.24 3.84 6.27
CA LYS A 10 8.45 3.07 5.30
C LYS A 10 8.34 1.59 5.63
N ARG A 11 9.17 1.07 6.53
CA ARG A 11 9.07 -0.26 7.13
C ARG A 11 9.00 -1.42 6.12
N GLN A 12 9.76 -1.35 5.02
CA GLN A 12 9.88 -2.47 4.08
C GLN A 12 10.39 -3.76 4.76
N ASP A 13 11.10 -3.64 5.88
CA ASP A 13 11.53 -4.77 6.71
C ASP A 13 10.36 -5.61 7.23
N LEU A 14 9.24 -4.97 7.57
CA LEU A 14 8.04 -5.70 8.02
C LEU A 14 7.47 -6.57 6.91
N ILE A 15 7.44 -6.06 5.67
CA ILE A 15 6.96 -6.83 4.52
C ILE A 15 7.83 -8.06 4.30
N LEU A 16 9.16 -7.90 4.32
CA LEU A 16 10.08 -9.03 4.15
C LEU A 16 9.94 -10.07 5.27
N ARG A 17 9.71 -9.61 6.51
CA ARG A 17 9.45 -10.52 7.64
C ARG A 17 8.09 -11.21 7.51
N ALA A 18 7.06 -10.50 7.09
CA ALA A 18 5.72 -11.04 6.91
C ALA A 18 5.69 -12.11 5.80
N VAL A 19 6.29 -11.81 4.64
CA VAL A 19 6.37 -12.77 3.53
C VAL A 19 7.08 -14.05 3.95
N ARG A 20 8.16 -13.96 4.75
CA ARG A 20 8.84 -15.15 5.26
C ARG A 20 7.97 -16.03 6.17
N LYS A 21 6.95 -15.42 6.81
CA LYS A 21 6.01 -16.12 7.73
C LYS A 21 4.72 -16.56 7.03
N SER A 22 4.44 -16.02 5.86
CA SER A 22 3.27 -16.38 5.05
C SER A 22 3.34 -17.84 4.63
N LYS A 23 2.20 -18.51 4.60
CA LYS A 23 2.09 -19.86 4.04
C LYS A 23 2.32 -19.92 2.52
N TYR A 24 2.34 -18.75 1.87
CA TYR A 24 2.63 -18.56 0.44
C TYR A 24 4.04 -18.01 0.18
N ALA A 25 4.95 -18.12 1.16
CA ALA A 25 6.31 -17.58 1.08
C ALA A 25 7.08 -17.98 -0.18
N ASP A 26 6.85 -19.20 -0.67
CA ASP A 26 7.47 -19.77 -1.88
C ASP A 26 6.86 -19.25 -3.19
N ARG A 27 5.66 -18.63 -3.13
CA ARG A 27 4.91 -18.13 -4.29
C ARG A 27 4.87 -16.61 -4.39
N ILE A 28 5.19 -15.90 -3.29
CA ILE A 28 5.14 -14.44 -3.26
C ILE A 28 6.43 -13.85 -3.84
N GLN A 29 6.28 -13.00 -4.85
CA GLN A 29 7.33 -12.10 -5.32
C GLN A 29 7.09 -10.70 -4.76
N VAL A 30 8.02 -10.20 -3.95
CA VAL A 30 7.97 -8.83 -3.44
C VAL A 30 8.61 -7.88 -4.45
N VAL A 31 7.93 -6.76 -4.73
CA VAL A 31 8.48 -5.67 -5.53
C VAL A 31 8.44 -4.38 -4.71
N PHE A 32 9.58 -3.74 -4.56
CA PHE A 32 9.72 -2.40 -3.99
C PHE A 32 10.00 -1.41 -5.11
N ALA A 33 9.06 -0.49 -5.35
CA ALA A 33 9.21 0.57 -6.33
C ALA A 33 9.65 1.87 -5.65
N GLY A 34 10.92 2.22 -5.80
CA GLY A 34 11.52 3.42 -5.23
C GLY A 34 13.00 3.26 -4.94
N LYS A 35 13.62 4.35 -4.49
CA LYS A 35 15.02 4.42 -4.08
C LYS A 35 15.14 4.91 -2.64
N GLY A 36 16.27 4.60 -1.99
CA GLY A 36 16.54 5.14 -0.68
C GLY A 36 17.75 4.55 0.01
N PRO A 37 18.17 5.13 1.14
CA PRO A 37 19.43 4.78 1.81
C PRO A 37 19.45 3.35 2.36
N LEU A 38 18.28 2.71 2.56
CA LEU A 38 18.20 1.36 3.11
C LEU A 38 18.11 0.25 2.06
N GLU A 39 18.21 0.57 0.76
CA GLU A 39 18.12 -0.44 -0.29
C GLU A 39 19.11 -1.59 -0.10
N GLY A 40 20.38 -1.28 0.17
CA GLY A 40 21.41 -2.31 0.38
C GLY A 40 21.10 -3.22 1.58
N TRP A 41 20.53 -2.66 2.63
CA TRP A 41 20.10 -3.43 3.79
C TRP A 41 18.89 -4.33 3.48
N TYR A 42 17.87 -3.80 2.79
CA TYR A 42 16.70 -4.58 2.37
C TYR A 42 17.07 -5.69 1.39
N ARG A 43 17.98 -5.43 0.46
CA ARG A 43 18.53 -6.47 -0.43
C ARG A 43 19.18 -7.59 0.38
N ARG A 44 20.00 -7.25 1.39
CA ARG A 44 20.70 -8.23 2.24
C ARG A 44 19.73 -9.11 3.02
N ILE A 45 18.73 -8.52 3.70
CA ILE A 45 17.78 -9.31 4.49
C ILE A 45 16.78 -10.06 3.59
N GLY A 46 16.46 -9.52 2.43
CA GLY A 46 15.56 -10.13 1.45
C GLY A 46 16.13 -11.37 0.75
N LYS A 47 17.47 -11.54 0.71
CA LYS A 47 18.11 -12.78 0.22
C LYS A 47 17.67 -14.06 0.95
N ARG A 48 17.07 -13.90 2.14
CA ARG A 48 16.56 -15.03 2.94
C ARG A 48 15.17 -15.51 2.52
N LEU A 49 14.51 -14.79 1.60
CA LEU A 49 13.24 -15.22 1.03
C LEU A 49 13.50 -16.24 -0.09
N THR A 50 12.56 -17.14 -0.31
CA THR A 50 12.58 -18.09 -1.43
C THR A 50 12.66 -17.32 -2.76
N ASN A 51 11.86 -16.27 -2.88
CA ASN A 51 11.93 -15.33 -3.99
C ASN A 51 12.50 -13.99 -3.49
N PRO A 52 13.79 -13.69 -3.76
CA PRO A 52 14.40 -12.43 -3.35
C PRO A 52 13.62 -11.22 -3.89
N PRO A 53 13.47 -10.14 -3.10
CA PRO A 53 12.69 -8.98 -3.53
C PRO A 53 13.34 -8.27 -4.72
N MET A 54 12.49 -7.80 -5.62
CA MET A 54 12.87 -6.92 -6.71
C MET A 54 12.85 -5.46 -6.23
N PHE A 55 13.80 -4.66 -6.71
CA PHE A 55 13.90 -3.23 -6.45
C PHE A 55 13.93 -2.52 -7.80
N VAL A 56 12.93 -1.69 -8.04
CA VAL A 56 12.75 -0.97 -9.29
C VAL A 56 12.61 0.53 -9.05
N TYR A 57 13.00 1.32 -10.03
CA TYR A 57 12.76 2.76 -10.04
C TYR A 57 12.14 3.12 -11.39
N LEU A 58 10.88 3.51 -11.36
CA LEU A 58 10.02 3.62 -12.53
C LEU A 58 9.53 5.06 -12.70
N ASN A 59 9.26 5.45 -13.94
CA ASN A 59 8.44 6.61 -14.21
C ASN A 59 6.97 6.32 -13.89
N GLN A 60 6.10 7.33 -13.94
CA GLN A 60 4.69 7.21 -13.58
C GLN A 60 3.94 6.17 -14.42
N GLN A 61 4.17 6.13 -15.72
CA GLN A 61 3.48 5.20 -16.62
C GLN A 61 3.85 3.75 -16.33
N ASP A 62 5.14 3.48 -16.15
CA ASP A 62 5.64 2.14 -15.82
C ASP A 62 5.20 1.71 -14.43
N LEU A 63 5.12 2.66 -13.47
CA LEU A 63 4.62 2.39 -12.13
C LEU A 63 3.15 1.95 -12.16
N LEU A 64 2.30 2.66 -12.89
CA LEU A 64 0.90 2.25 -13.07
C LEU A 64 0.77 0.89 -13.76
N SER A 65 1.64 0.60 -14.70
CA SER A 65 1.69 -0.71 -15.37
C SER A 65 2.10 -1.82 -14.40
N LEU A 66 3.06 -1.57 -13.52
CA LEU A 66 3.43 -2.50 -12.44
C LEU A 66 2.25 -2.73 -11.48
N LEU A 67 1.57 -1.66 -11.03
CA LEU A 67 0.45 -1.76 -10.11
C LEU A 67 -0.68 -2.62 -10.69
N ARG A 68 -1.00 -2.45 -11.98
CA ARG A 68 -2.03 -3.28 -12.67
C ARG A 68 -1.68 -4.76 -12.78
N GLN A 69 -0.42 -5.14 -12.63
CA GLN A 69 0.07 -6.53 -12.65
C GLN A 69 0.31 -7.08 -11.25
N THR A 70 0.00 -6.30 -10.23
CA THR A 70 0.21 -6.65 -8.82
C THR A 70 -1.04 -7.31 -8.23
N ASP A 71 -0.88 -8.35 -7.41
CA ASP A 71 -2.00 -9.00 -6.71
C ASP A 71 -2.43 -8.29 -5.44
N LEU A 72 -1.48 -7.72 -4.70
CA LEU A 72 -1.71 -6.99 -3.45
C LEU A 72 -0.76 -5.81 -3.31
N TYR A 73 -1.28 -4.69 -2.83
CA TYR A 73 -0.48 -3.56 -2.41
C TYR A 73 -0.30 -3.58 -0.89
N VAL A 74 0.90 -3.39 -0.40
CA VAL A 74 1.16 -3.33 1.04
C VAL A 74 1.72 -1.97 1.41
N HIS A 75 1.09 -1.28 2.33
CA HIS A 75 1.54 0.02 2.85
C HIS A 75 1.93 -0.10 4.31
N ALA A 76 3.21 -0.40 4.56
CA ALA A 76 3.71 -0.73 5.90
C ALA A 76 4.21 0.49 6.70
N SER A 77 4.12 1.70 6.16
CA SER A 77 4.69 2.92 6.74
C SER A 77 4.20 3.18 8.16
N ASP A 78 5.13 3.57 9.03
CA ASP A 78 4.81 4.02 10.39
C ASP A 78 4.27 5.46 10.39
N MET A 79 4.68 6.29 9.41
CA MET A 79 4.32 7.70 9.33
C MET A 79 4.08 8.11 7.88
N GLU A 80 2.92 8.72 7.64
CA GLU A 80 2.53 9.31 6.35
C GLU A 80 1.62 10.50 6.58
N SER A 81 1.84 11.56 5.81
CA SER A 81 0.90 12.69 5.74
C SER A 81 -0.28 12.39 4.82
N GLU A 82 -0.03 11.80 3.65
CA GLU A 82 -1.06 11.57 2.63
C GLU A 82 -0.93 10.23 1.91
N ALA A 83 0.30 9.80 1.58
CA ALA A 83 0.58 8.54 0.86
C ALA A 83 -0.12 8.40 -0.50
N ILE A 84 0.14 9.32 -1.41
CA ILE A 84 -0.36 9.32 -2.81
C ILE A 84 -0.18 7.94 -3.46
N SER A 85 0.94 7.28 -3.22
CA SER A 85 1.20 5.93 -3.75
C SER A 85 0.20 4.86 -3.30
N CYS A 86 -0.43 5.03 -2.13
CA CYS A 86 -1.52 4.17 -1.68
C CYS A 86 -2.80 4.45 -2.46
N ILE A 87 -3.09 5.74 -2.70
CA ILE A 87 -4.23 6.18 -3.52
C ILE A 87 -4.07 5.65 -4.95
N GLU A 88 -2.91 5.81 -5.57
CA GLU A 88 -2.60 5.27 -6.89
C GLU A 88 -2.82 3.75 -6.96
N ALA A 89 -2.39 3.02 -5.94
CA ALA A 89 -2.55 1.57 -5.90
C ALA A 89 -4.03 1.17 -5.87
N PHE A 90 -4.82 1.70 -4.93
CA PHE A 90 -6.22 1.30 -4.85
C PHE A 90 -7.07 1.87 -6.00
N ALA A 91 -6.71 3.02 -6.57
CA ALA A 91 -7.35 3.55 -7.78
C ALA A 91 -7.14 2.64 -9.01
N THR A 92 -6.07 1.82 -9.04
CA THR A 92 -5.92 0.77 -10.07
C THR A 92 -6.72 -0.51 -9.74
N GLY A 93 -7.49 -0.53 -8.66
CA GLY A 93 -8.29 -1.67 -8.22
C GLY A 93 -7.55 -2.61 -7.27
N LEU A 94 -6.34 -2.29 -6.80
CA LEU A 94 -5.64 -3.13 -5.84
C LEU A 94 -6.24 -3.03 -4.44
N VAL A 95 -6.38 -4.17 -3.79
CA VAL A 95 -6.66 -4.19 -2.34
C VAL A 95 -5.39 -3.79 -1.60
N PRO A 96 -5.40 -2.70 -0.83
CA PRO A 96 -4.28 -2.33 0.00
C PRO A 96 -4.33 -3.05 1.35
N VAL A 97 -3.17 -3.52 1.83
CA VAL A 97 -2.95 -3.96 3.21
C VAL A 97 -2.14 -2.89 3.91
N ILE A 98 -2.76 -2.18 4.84
CA ILE A 98 -2.27 -0.91 5.40
C ILE A 98 -1.94 -1.05 6.88
N SER A 99 -0.84 -0.43 7.31
CA SER A 99 -0.51 -0.29 8.74
C SER A 99 -1.54 0.59 9.46
N ASP A 100 -2.05 0.14 10.61
CA ASP A 100 -2.97 0.91 11.48
C ASP A 100 -2.25 1.95 12.35
N SER A 101 -1.08 2.40 11.93
CA SER A 101 -0.29 3.38 12.68
C SER A 101 -1.07 4.68 12.91
N ARG A 102 -1.13 5.10 14.18
CA ARG A 102 -1.75 6.39 14.57
C ARG A 102 -1.00 7.62 14.07
N LYS A 103 0.22 7.44 13.56
CA LYS A 103 1.06 8.49 12.98
C LYS A 103 0.93 8.57 11.47
N SER A 104 0.03 7.80 10.89
CA SER A 104 -0.18 7.70 9.45
C SER A 104 -1.63 8.01 9.10
N ALA A 105 -1.83 8.91 8.12
CA ALA A 105 -3.13 9.22 7.58
C ALA A 105 -3.72 8.07 6.73
N THR A 106 -2.91 7.06 6.37
CA THR A 106 -3.32 6.00 5.43
C THR A 106 -4.40 5.07 5.96
N ARG A 107 -4.55 4.97 7.28
CA ARG A 107 -5.62 4.16 7.90
C ARG A 107 -7.00 4.50 7.36
N GLN A 108 -7.26 5.78 7.06
CA GLN A 108 -8.54 6.26 6.52
C GLN A 108 -8.90 5.66 5.15
N PHE A 109 -7.92 5.14 4.41
CA PHE A 109 -8.16 4.54 3.11
C PHE A 109 -8.68 3.11 3.19
N ALA A 110 -8.58 2.47 4.34
CA ALA A 110 -9.08 1.11 4.50
C ALA A 110 -10.61 1.09 4.53
N LEU A 111 -11.22 0.43 3.55
CA LEU A 111 -12.66 0.20 3.49
C LEU A 111 -13.12 -0.87 4.48
N ASP A 112 -12.20 -1.69 4.96
CA ASP A 112 -12.47 -2.85 5.79
C ASP A 112 -11.31 -3.15 6.73
N GLU A 113 -11.59 -3.62 7.95
CA GLU A 113 -10.60 -4.01 8.95
C GLU A 113 -9.65 -5.14 8.46
N ARG A 114 -10.08 -5.92 7.47
CA ARG A 114 -9.25 -6.95 6.84
C ARG A 114 -8.09 -6.36 6.03
N SER A 115 -8.22 -5.11 5.61
CA SER A 115 -7.14 -4.34 4.96
C SER A 115 -6.20 -3.65 5.96
N LEU A 116 -6.48 -3.72 7.27
CA LEU A 116 -5.62 -3.14 8.30
C LEU A 116 -4.81 -4.22 9.03
N PHE A 117 -3.53 -3.97 9.26
CA PHE A 117 -2.69 -4.77 10.13
C PHE A 117 -2.09 -3.93 11.25
N LYS A 118 -1.86 -4.53 12.41
CA LYS A 118 -1.29 -3.86 13.60
C LYS A 118 0.10 -3.31 13.28
N ALA A 119 0.29 -2.01 13.46
CA ALA A 119 1.56 -1.33 13.21
C ALA A 119 2.74 -2.07 13.86
N GLY A 120 3.79 -2.30 13.09
CA GLY A 120 4.99 -3.00 13.55
C GLY A 120 4.85 -4.53 13.68
N ASN A 121 3.69 -5.11 13.47
CA ASN A 121 3.45 -6.54 13.65
C ASN A 121 3.52 -7.31 12.32
N SER A 122 4.63 -8.03 12.10
CA SER A 122 4.82 -8.83 10.87
C SER A 122 4.00 -10.13 10.85
N ASP A 123 3.54 -10.63 11.99
CA ASP A 123 2.67 -11.82 12.04
C ASP A 123 1.27 -11.48 11.58
N ASP A 124 0.76 -10.35 12.06
CA ASP A 124 -0.54 -9.84 11.65
C ASP A 124 -0.54 -9.43 10.16
N LEU A 125 0.55 -8.78 9.68
CA LEU A 125 0.70 -8.49 8.25
C LEU A 125 0.72 -9.78 7.41
N ALA A 126 1.41 -10.82 7.84
CA ALA A 126 1.41 -12.12 7.16
C ALA A 126 0.00 -12.71 7.09
N ALA A 127 -0.72 -12.70 8.22
CA ALA A 127 -2.11 -13.18 8.28
C ALA A 127 -3.05 -12.41 7.33
N LYS A 128 -2.89 -11.08 7.20
CA LYS A 128 -3.69 -10.27 6.27
C LYS A 128 -3.35 -10.56 4.80
N ILE A 129 -2.08 -10.74 4.48
CA ILE A 129 -1.65 -11.16 3.14
C ILE A 129 -2.26 -12.52 2.80
N ASP A 130 -2.10 -13.50 3.69
CA ASP A 130 -2.63 -14.86 3.50
C ASP A 130 -4.15 -14.85 3.35
N TYR A 131 -4.85 -14.04 4.14
CA TYR A 131 -6.30 -13.90 4.05
C TYR A 131 -6.74 -13.50 2.63
N TRP A 132 -6.16 -12.45 2.06
CA TRP A 132 -6.56 -11.99 0.72
C TRP A 132 -6.18 -12.96 -0.38
N LEU A 133 -5.11 -13.74 -0.21
CA LEU A 133 -4.73 -14.80 -1.15
C LEU A 133 -5.64 -16.03 -1.04
N ASP A 134 -6.20 -16.30 0.14
CA ASP A 134 -7.14 -17.40 0.37
C ASP A 134 -8.56 -17.11 -0.13
N HIS A 135 -8.93 -15.82 -0.24
CA HIS A 135 -10.29 -15.40 -0.53
C HIS A 135 -10.40 -14.61 -1.84
N PRO A 136 -10.07 -15.21 -3.01
CA PRO A 136 -9.99 -14.49 -4.29
C PRO A 136 -11.32 -13.85 -4.70
N ALA A 137 -12.45 -14.47 -4.39
CA ALA A 137 -13.76 -13.90 -4.71
C ALA A 137 -14.07 -12.65 -3.88
N GLU A 138 -13.68 -12.63 -2.60
CA GLU A 138 -13.79 -11.43 -1.75
C GLU A 138 -12.82 -10.36 -2.19
N LYS A 139 -11.58 -10.75 -2.48
CA LYS A 139 -10.56 -9.85 -3.01
C LYS A 139 -11.09 -9.13 -4.25
N GLN A 140 -11.65 -9.85 -5.22
CA GLN A 140 -12.21 -9.26 -6.43
C GLN A 140 -13.37 -8.28 -6.16
N ARG A 141 -14.21 -8.56 -5.16
CA ARG A 141 -15.25 -7.60 -4.75
C ARG A 141 -14.65 -6.33 -4.16
N MET A 142 -13.65 -6.48 -3.30
CA MET A 142 -12.95 -5.35 -2.69
C MET A 142 -12.14 -4.54 -3.71
N GLU A 143 -11.54 -5.17 -4.70
CA GLU A 143 -10.86 -4.50 -5.81
C GLU A 143 -11.77 -3.51 -6.52
N ARG A 144 -13.01 -3.91 -6.79
CA ARG A 144 -14.02 -3.02 -7.40
C ARG A 144 -14.41 -1.86 -6.47
N ALA A 145 -14.58 -2.13 -5.18
CA ALA A 145 -14.90 -1.10 -4.18
C ALA A 145 -13.76 -0.08 -4.05
N TYR A 146 -12.52 -0.54 -4.01
CA TYR A 146 -11.35 0.32 -3.97
C TYR A 146 -11.16 1.13 -5.26
N ALA A 147 -11.38 0.54 -6.43
CA ALA A 147 -11.37 1.28 -7.69
C ALA A 147 -12.42 2.40 -7.69
N GLN A 148 -13.62 2.13 -7.17
CA GLN A 148 -14.67 3.15 -7.04
C GLN A 148 -14.26 4.25 -6.04
N GLN A 149 -13.69 3.89 -4.89
CA GLN A 149 -13.15 4.86 -3.93
C GLN A 149 -12.09 5.77 -4.56
N GLY A 150 -11.28 5.23 -5.48
CA GLY A 150 -10.25 5.98 -6.20
C GLY A 150 -10.79 7.19 -6.95
N LEU A 151 -12.05 7.17 -7.39
CA LEU A 151 -12.69 8.30 -8.07
C LEU A 151 -12.87 9.53 -7.18
N ASP A 152 -12.90 9.35 -5.85
CA ASP A 152 -13.00 10.46 -4.88
C ASP A 152 -11.69 11.25 -4.76
N TYR A 153 -10.61 10.74 -5.32
CA TYR A 153 -9.26 11.32 -5.28
C TYR A 153 -8.78 11.83 -6.64
N THR A 154 -9.69 11.98 -7.61
CA THR A 154 -9.36 12.64 -8.88
C THR A 154 -9.08 14.14 -8.66
N LEU A 155 -8.36 14.75 -9.60
CA LEU A 155 -8.08 16.18 -9.53
C LEU A 155 -9.38 17.00 -9.48
N GLU A 156 -10.36 16.65 -10.32
CA GLU A 156 -11.67 17.30 -10.37
C GLU A 156 -12.42 17.19 -9.03
N ALA A 157 -12.44 16.00 -8.43
CA ALA A 157 -13.08 15.79 -7.12
C ALA A 157 -12.38 16.59 -6.02
N SER A 158 -11.05 16.64 -6.04
CA SER A 158 -10.25 17.41 -5.08
C SER A 158 -10.46 18.91 -5.21
N VAL A 159 -10.45 19.43 -6.43
CA VAL A 159 -10.71 20.86 -6.71
C VAL A 159 -12.12 21.24 -6.26
N ARG A 160 -13.13 20.43 -6.56
CA ARG A 160 -14.50 20.68 -6.12
C ARG A 160 -14.60 20.78 -4.60
N LYS A 161 -14.03 19.83 -3.86
CA LYS A 161 -13.99 19.85 -2.38
C LYS A 161 -13.30 21.13 -1.84
N CYS A 162 -12.21 21.56 -2.46
CA CYS A 162 -11.54 22.81 -2.09
C CYS A 162 -12.44 24.04 -2.30
N VAL A 163 -13.13 24.12 -3.43
CA VAL A 163 -14.05 25.23 -3.72
C VAL A 163 -15.21 25.26 -2.73
N GLU A 164 -15.81 24.10 -2.44
CA GLU A 164 -16.87 23.96 -1.43
C GLU A 164 -16.39 24.45 -0.06
N MET A 165 -15.24 24.00 0.42
CA MET A 165 -14.63 24.41 1.68
C MET A 165 -14.41 25.95 1.76
N PHE A 166 -13.87 26.56 0.71
CA PHE A 166 -13.67 28.01 0.69
C PHE A 166 -14.99 28.76 0.66
N THR A 167 -15.99 28.27 -0.07
CA THR A 167 -17.30 28.91 -0.14
C THR A 167 -18.01 28.88 1.23
N GLU A 168 -17.95 27.73 1.94
CA GLU A 168 -18.47 27.60 3.30
C GLU A 168 -17.75 28.52 4.29
N ALA A 169 -16.41 28.59 4.22
CA ALA A 169 -15.64 29.45 5.10
C ALA A 169 -15.98 30.93 4.89
N MET A 170 -16.18 31.36 3.65
CA MET A 170 -16.59 32.75 3.32
C MET A 170 -18.03 33.06 3.77
N ALA A 171 -18.93 32.09 3.73
CA ALA A 171 -20.32 32.28 4.17
C ALA A 171 -20.47 32.37 5.70
N ASN A 172 -19.47 31.85 6.45
CA ASN A 172 -19.46 31.83 7.92
C ASN A 172 -18.55 32.91 8.54
N ALA A 173 -17.95 33.78 7.73
CA ALA A 173 -17.10 34.89 8.16
C ALA A 173 -17.88 36.20 8.22
#